data_ce03e697a78cfbe46c3f448a29b7bb9f
#
_entry.id   ce03e697a78cfbe46c3f448a29b7bb9f
#
_cell.length_a   1.000
_cell.length_b   1.000
_cell.length_c   1.000
_cell.angle_alpha   90.00
_cell.angle_beta   90.00
_cell.angle_gamma   90.00
#
_symmetry.space_group_name_H-M   'P 1'
#
loop_
_entity.id
_entity.type
_entity.pdbx_description
1 polymer ?
#
loop_
_entity_poly.entity_id
_entity_poly.type
_entity_poly.pdbx_seq_one_letter_code
_entity_poly.pdbx_strand_id
1 'polypeptide(L)'
;MCGIAGFFYKNGHNTIPLGSRLNSMASVLGSRGLDGTGMALYGDLPDGHMALRIHLDSSRFNEKSESDLAISKIATSLEKLVSIDSIKYTGNILRIELKEIEHNNDIGFMSKVTSIVEQSGTELFSIGNSMEIIKDIGPAVELEDYKVADFQGSHGLTHTRLATESRVDICYSHPFWARPFPDIAVVHNGQLTNHNKLRRSLQRRGYEFSTMNDSEVIAVFIADQLLNGLTLEESLNESIEQLDGTFTYLISTADGIGFAKDRFSTKPLIVAENKTFVAMASEEVALNSMISEETDLYEPTARAVQTWLR
;
A
#
# COMPACT_ATOMS: atom_id res chain seq x y z
N MET A 1 -1.89 16.33 11.11
CA MET A 1 -2.67 15.68 10.02
C MET A 1 -1.71 14.78 9.25
N CYS A 2 -2.18 13.61 8.83
CA CYS A 2 -1.37 12.69 8.04
C CYS A 2 -0.92 13.28 6.70
N GLY A 3 0.16 12.74 6.13
CA GLY A 3 0.63 13.04 4.79
C GLY A 3 0.44 11.86 3.86
N ILE A 4 -0.08 12.10 2.64
CA ILE A 4 -0.11 11.09 1.57
C ILE A 4 0.70 11.59 0.39
N ALA A 5 1.39 10.68 -0.29
CA ALA A 5 2.01 10.95 -1.58
C ALA A 5 2.02 9.71 -2.48
N GLY A 6 2.11 9.95 -3.78
CA GLY A 6 2.20 8.93 -4.81
C GLY A 6 3.12 9.37 -5.94
N PHE A 7 3.72 8.39 -6.61
CA PHE A 7 4.60 8.63 -7.74
C PHE A 7 4.40 7.55 -8.82
N PHE A 8 4.39 7.98 -10.10
CA PHE A 8 4.23 7.12 -11.25
C PHE A 8 5.15 7.55 -12.39
N TYR A 9 5.98 6.64 -12.89
CA TYR A 9 6.79 6.82 -14.08
C TYR A 9 6.00 6.46 -15.34
N LYS A 10 5.77 7.41 -16.25
CA LYS A 10 5.00 7.21 -17.50
C LYS A 10 5.71 6.30 -18.52
N ASN A 11 7.02 6.24 -18.48
CA ASN A 11 7.85 5.55 -19.48
C ASN A 11 8.61 4.34 -18.91
N GLY A 12 8.19 3.80 -17.78
CA GLY A 12 8.64 2.53 -17.22
C GLY A 12 10.02 2.49 -16.58
N HIS A 13 11.04 3.19 -17.08
CA HIS A 13 12.39 3.13 -16.50
C HIS A 13 12.99 4.51 -16.30
N ASN A 14 13.53 4.74 -15.10
CA ASN A 14 14.26 5.97 -14.80
C ASN A 14 15.58 5.69 -14.08
N THR A 15 16.50 6.65 -14.22
CA THR A 15 17.81 6.62 -13.56
C THR A 15 17.72 6.74 -12.03
N ILE A 16 16.61 7.25 -11.51
CA ILE A 16 16.39 7.42 -10.07
C ILE A 16 15.44 6.33 -9.57
N PRO A 17 15.82 5.55 -8.54
CA PRO A 17 14.96 4.54 -7.95
C PRO A 17 13.62 5.11 -7.48
N LEU A 18 12.54 4.36 -7.68
CA LEU A 18 11.20 4.73 -7.18
C LEU A 18 11.21 4.97 -5.67
N GLY A 19 11.88 4.08 -4.95
CA GLY A 19 11.97 4.17 -3.49
C GLY A 19 12.64 5.46 -3.02
N SER A 20 13.65 5.95 -3.73
CA SER A 20 14.29 7.23 -3.44
C SER A 20 13.33 8.41 -3.60
N ARG A 21 12.50 8.41 -4.66
CA ARG A 21 11.47 9.44 -4.87
C ARG A 21 10.46 9.48 -3.73
N LEU A 22 9.89 8.32 -3.40
CA LEU A 22 8.89 8.22 -2.33
C LEU A 22 9.48 8.50 -0.95
N ASN A 23 10.73 8.08 -0.68
CA ASN A 23 11.40 8.35 0.59
C ASN A 23 11.66 9.85 0.78
N SER A 24 12.07 10.57 -0.26
CA SER A 24 12.22 12.02 -0.22
C SER A 24 10.91 12.72 0.12
N MET A 25 9.81 12.32 -0.53
CA MET A 25 8.47 12.86 -0.25
C MET A 25 8.01 12.54 1.17
N ALA A 26 8.18 11.30 1.64
CA ALA A 26 7.80 10.86 2.97
C ALA A 26 8.58 11.60 4.07
N SER A 27 9.88 11.82 3.86
CA SER A 27 10.75 12.54 4.81
C SER A 27 10.26 13.97 5.05
N VAL A 28 9.85 14.68 4.02
CA VAL A 28 9.29 16.03 4.14
C VAL A 28 7.91 16.00 4.76
N LEU A 29 7.05 15.05 4.38
CA LEU A 29 5.72 14.86 4.96
C LEU A 29 5.75 14.40 6.42
N GLY A 30 6.90 14.03 6.95
CA GLY A 30 7.10 13.75 8.38
C GLY A 30 6.65 14.88 9.30
N SER A 31 6.70 16.14 8.84
CA SER A 31 6.13 17.29 9.56
C SER A 31 4.63 17.14 9.86
N ARG A 32 3.91 16.33 9.09
CA ARG A 32 2.46 16.08 9.26
C ARG A 32 2.16 14.92 10.21
N GLY A 33 3.09 13.98 10.38
CA GLY A 33 2.88 12.84 11.27
C GLY A 33 4.14 12.01 11.45
N LEU A 34 4.45 11.70 12.71
CA LEU A 34 5.67 10.97 13.11
C LEU A 34 5.35 9.61 13.76
N ASP A 35 4.09 9.18 13.79
CA ASP A 35 3.67 7.98 14.52
C ASP A 35 3.81 6.70 13.68
N GLY A 36 4.03 6.83 12.39
CA GLY A 36 4.29 5.71 11.50
C GLY A 36 4.45 6.16 10.06
N THR A 37 5.28 5.45 9.32
CA THR A 37 5.52 5.68 7.89
C THR A 37 5.42 4.36 7.15
N GLY A 38 4.87 4.39 5.93
CA GLY A 38 4.83 3.21 5.08
C GLY A 38 4.77 3.54 3.61
N MET A 39 5.15 2.55 2.82
CA MET A 39 5.20 2.61 1.35
C MET A 39 4.61 1.35 0.74
N ALA A 40 3.86 1.51 -0.35
CA ALA A 40 3.55 0.46 -1.30
C ALA A 40 4.37 0.72 -2.56
N LEU A 41 5.20 -0.24 -2.94
CA LEU A 41 6.19 -0.13 -4.00
C LEU A 41 5.88 -1.18 -5.06
N TYR A 42 5.83 -0.79 -6.33
CA TYR A 42 5.51 -1.68 -7.45
C TYR A 42 6.74 -1.85 -8.34
N GLY A 43 7.35 -3.02 -8.21
CA GLY A 43 8.53 -3.44 -8.96
C GLY A 43 8.21 -4.55 -9.96
N ASP A 44 9.22 -4.95 -10.70
CA ASP A 44 9.10 -6.07 -11.62
C ASP A 44 9.58 -7.35 -10.93
N LEU A 45 8.70 -8.34 -10.83
CA LEU A 45 9.03 -9.72 -10.49
C LEU A 45 9.00 -10.57 -11.76
N PRO A 46 9.76 -11.67 -11.82
CA PRO A 46 9.65 -12.61 -12.94
C PRO A 46 8.24 -13.19 -13.07
N ASP A 47 7.83 -13.54 -14.28
CA ASP A 47 6.55 -14.21 -14.51
C ASP A 47 6.38 -15.45 -13.62
N GLY A 48 5.20 -15.61 -13.04
CA GLY A 48 4.92 -16.70 -12.10
C GLY A 48 5.56 -16.54 -10.72
N HIS A 49 6.16 -15.39 -10.42
CA HIS A 49 6.64 -15.06 -9.08
C HIS A 49 5.68 -14.15 -8.32
N MET A 50 5.80 -14.20 -6.99
CA MET A 50 5.01 -13.39 -6.08
C MET A 50 5.81 -13.09 -4.83
N ALA A 51 5.76 -11.87 -4.33
CA ALA A 51 6.43 -11.46 -3.10
C ALA A 51 5.44 -11.33 -1.93
N LEU A 52 5.83 -11.88 -0.78
CA LEU A 52 5.18 -11.67 0.50
C LEU A 52 6.05 -10.74 1.36
N ARG A 53 5.43 -9.77 2.01
CA ARG A 53 6.04 -8.99 3.09
C ARG A 53 5.33 -9.32 4.40
N ILE A 54 6.08 -9.85 5.35
CA ILE A 54 5.58 -10.37 6.62
C ILE A 54 6.27 -9.63 7.75
N HIS A 55 5.50 -9.08 8.67
CA HIS A 55 6.01 -8.43 9.87
C HIS A 55 6.15 -9.45 11.00
N LEU A 56 7.33 -9.50 11.58
CA LEU A 56 7.65 -10.26 12.79
C LEU A 56 7.64 -9.27 13.96
N ASP A 57 6.53 -9.21 14.68
CA ASP A 57 6.36 -8.32 15.83
C ASP A 57 7.38 -8.65 16.93
N SER A 58 8.34 -7.76 17.12
CA SER A 58 9.41 -7.93 18.14
C SER A 58 8.88 -8.01 19.57
N SER A 59 7.65 -7.57 19.83
CA SER A 59 6.99 -7.73 21.13
C SER A 59 6.50 -9.17 21.38
N ARG A 60 6.30 -9.94 20.32
CA ARG A 60 5.86 -11.34 20.37
C ARG A 60 7.02 -12.32 20.25
N PHE A 61 8.10 -11.91 19.58
CA PHE A 61 9.30 -12.72 19.36
C PHE A 61 10.46 -12.09 20.12
N ASN A 62 10.56 -12.38 21.44
CA ASN A 62 11.56 -11.78 22.33
C ASN A 62 12.98 -12.29 22.07
N GLU A 63 13.10 -13.48 21.48
CA GLU A 63 14.38 -14.10 21.15
C GLU A 63 14.47 -14.42 19.65
N LYS A 64 15.68 -14.31 19.11
CA LYS A 64 15.96 -14.67 17.70
C LYS A 64 15.52 -16.10 17.38
N SER A 65 15.65 -17.02 18.33
CA SER A 65 15.23 -18.42 18.21
C SER A 65 13.72 -18.57 17.94
N GLU A 66 12.89 -17.69 18.52
CA GLU A 66 11.43 -17.69 18.31
C GLU A 66 11.06 -17.18 16.92
N SER A 67 11.74 -16.12 16.46
CA SER A 67 11.59 -15.61 15.09
C SER A 67 12.01 -16.65 14.06
N ASP A 68 13.16 -17.28 14.26
CA ASP A 68 13.68 -18.33 13.37
C ASP A 68 12.71 -19.54 13.31
N LEU A 69 12.08 -19.90 14.43
CA LEU A 69 11.08 -20.95 14.48
C LEU A 69 9.80 -20.57 13.71
N ALA A 70 9.33 -19.31 13.86
CA ALA A 70 8.18 -18.82 13.13
C ALA A 70 8.45 -18.80 11.62
N ILE A 71 9.60 -18.31 11.19
CA ILE A 71 10.04 -18.32 9.79
C ILE A 71 10.08 -19.75 9.24
N SER A 72 10.68 -20.70 9.99
CA SER A 72 10.74 -22.10 9.57
C SER A 72 9.36 -22.75 9.42
N LYS A 73 8.44 -22.46 10.34
CA LYS A 73 7.04 -22.95 10.25
C LYS A 73 6.32 -22.39 9.03
N ILE A 74 6.45 -21.08 8.76
CA ILE A 74 5.86 -20.45 7.58
C ILE A 74 6.42 -21.09 6.32
N ALA A 75 7.76 -21.16 6.19
CA ALA A 75 8.41 -21.74 5.02
C ALA A 75 7.97 -23.19 4.78
N THR A 76 8.05 -24.06 5.80
CA THR A 76 7.63 -25.46 5.69
C THR A 76 6.15 -25.62 5.32
N SER A 77 5.28 -24.70 5.76
CA SER A 77 3.86 -24.77 5.44
C SER A 77 3.57 -24.25 4.03
N LEU A 78 4.29 -23.20 3.58
CA LEU A 78 4.19 -22.68 2.22
C LEU A 78 4.73 -23.69 1.20
N GLU A 79 5.86 -24.36 1.47
CA GLU A 79 6.47 -25.37 0.59
C GLU A 79 5.54 -26.56 0.27
N LYS A 80 4.51 -26.80 1.10
CA LYS A 80 3.46 -27.81 0.80
C LYS A 80 2.45 -27.33 -0.24
N LEU A 81 2.43 -26.01 -0.49
CA LEU A 81 1.45 -25.37 -1.35
C LEU A 81 2.08 -24.82 -2.64
N VAL A 82 3.32 -24.32 -2.57
CA VAL A 82 3.98 -23.59 -3.65
C VAL A 82 5.51 -23.61 -3.44
N SER A 83 6.28 -23.51 -4.52
CA SER A 83 7.75 -23.43 -4.46
C SER A 83 8.21 -22.07 -3.90
N ILE A 84 9.18 -22.07 -2.99
CA ILE A 84 9.85 -20.87 -2.49
C ILE A 84 11.12 -20.63 -3.31
N ASP A 85 11.30 -19.41 -3.82
CA ASP A 85 12.52 -19.00 -4.52
C ASP A 85 13.56 -18.41 -3.56
N SER A 86 13.14 -17.47 -2.72
CA SER A 86 14.05 -16.83 -1.76
C SER A 86 13.35 -16.43 -0.47
N ILE A 87 14.13 -16.42 0.62
CA ILE A 87 13.72 -15.91 1.93
C ILE A 87 14.78 -14.89 2.38
N LYS A 88 14.36 -13.65 2.65
CA LYS A 88 15.22 -12.58 3.13
C LYS A 88 14.59 -11.92 4.35
N TYR A 89 15.40 -11.66 5.36
CA TYR A 89 14.97 -11.01 6.60
C TYR A 89 15.78 -9.73 6.82
N THR A 90 15.09 -8.62 7.01
CA THR A 90 15.72 -7.32 7.23
C THR A 90 14.91 -6.54 8.27
N GLY A 91 15.55 -6.12 9.36
CA GLY A 91 14.84 -5.51 10.49
C GLY A 91 13.77 -6.45 11.04
N ASN A 92 12.53 -6.00 11.07
CA ASN A 92 11.36 -6.77 11.51
C ASN A 92 10.52 -7.29 10.32
N ILE A 93 11.04 -7.20 9.10
CA ILE A 93 10.29 -7.61 7.89
C ILE A 93 10.97 -8.81 7.24
N LEU A 94 10.20 -9.87 7.08
CA LEU A 94 10.52 -11.05 6.31
C LEU A 94 9.96 -10.87 4.88
N ARG A 95 10.81 -11.07 3.87
CA ARG A 95 10.41 -11.16 2.47
C ARG A 95 10.54 -12.61 2.02
N ILE A 96 9.44 -13.18 1.57
CA ILE A 96 9.43 -14.48 0.91
C ILE A 96 9.03 -14.28 -0.54
N GLU A 97 9.83 -14.82 -1.45
CA GLU A 97 9.50 -14.85 -2.87
C GLU A 97 9.06 -16.27 -3.24
N LEU A 98 7.85 -16.38 -3.74
CA LEU A 98 7.26 -17.60 -4.25
C LEU A 98 7.45 -17.66 -5.75
N LYS A 99 7.52 -18.87 -6.33
CA LYS A 99 7.64 -19.11 -7.76
C LYS A 99 6.74 -20.25 -8.23
N GLU A 100 6.65 -20.41 -9.57
CA GLU A 100 5.85 -21.46 -10.21
C GLU A 100 4.35 -21.33 -9.89
N ILE A 101 3.85 -20.09 -9.79
CA ILE A 101 2.44 -19.79 -9.52
C ILE A 101 1.70 -19.76 -10.85
N GLU A 102 0.84 -20.76 -11.08
CA GLU A 102 0.06 -20.87 -12.32
C GLU A 102 -1.13 -19.91 -12.38
N HIS A 103 -1.66 -19.50 -11.22
CA HIS A 103 -2.86 -18.66 -11.10
C HIS A 103 -2.61 -17.48 -10.16
N ASN A 104 -1.95 -16.47 -10.66
CA ASN A 104 -1.50 -15.30 -9.90
C ASN A 104 -2.61 -14.47 -9.22
N ASN A 105 -3.87 -14.66 -9.60
CA ASN A 105 -5.04 -13.94 -9.07
C ASN A 105 -6.07 -14.88 -8.41
N ASP A 106 -5.69 -16.10 -8.05
CA ASP A 106 -6.60 -17.01 -7.33
C ASP A 106 -6.77 -16.56 -5.87
N ILE A 107 -7.93 -15.99 -5.57
CA ILE A 107 -8.31 -15.52 -4.23
C ILE A 107 -8.24 -16.65 -3.20
N GLY A 108 -8.60 -17.89 -3.59
CA GLY A 108 -8.52 -19.05 -2.72
C GLY A 108 -7.08 -19.40 -2.34
N PHE A 109 -6.14 -19.28 -3.29
CA PHE A 109 -4.71 -19.43 -3.02
C PHE A 109 -4.21 -18.33 -2.08
N MET A 110 -4.54 -17.06 -2.36
CA MET A 110 -4.14 -15.93 -1.51
C MET A 110 -4.66 -16.05 -0.08
N SER A 111 -5.91 -16.47 0.09
CA SER A 111 -6.49 -16.71 1.42
C SER A 111 -5.77 -17.81 2.18
N LYS A 112 -5.35 -18.90 1.50
CA LYS A 112 -4.57 -19.96 2.13
C LYS A 112 -3.18 -19.48 2.56
N VAL A 113 -2.48 -18.74 1.70
CA VAL A 113 -1.17 -18.14 2.02
C VAL A 113 -1.29 -17.20 3.22
N THR A 114 -2.28 -16.31 3.21
CA THR A 114 -2.58 -15.39 4.32
C THR A 114 -2.80 -16.17 5.63
N SER A 115 -3.63 -17.20 5.60
CA SER A 115 -3.92 -18.04 6.77
C SER A 115 -2.67 -18.74 7.33
N ILE A 116 -1.80 -19.27 6.46
CA ILE A 116 -0.54 -19.91 6.88
C ILE A 116 0.36 -18.90 7.62
N VAL A 117 0.50 -17.70 7.08
CA VAL A 117 1.34 -16.65 7.69
C VAL A 117 0.78 -16.25 9.06
N GLU A 118 -0.50 -15.91 9.13
CA GLU A 118 -1.12 -15.37 10.35
C GLU A 118 -1.26 -16.40 11.47
N GLN A 119 -1.47 -17.70 11.14
CA GLN A 119 -1.45 -18.78 12.13
C GLN A 119 -0.10 -18.96 12.83
N SER A 120 0.98 -18.42 12.26
CA SER A 120 2.31 -18.40 12.89
C SER A 120 2.51 -17.26 13.87
N GLY A 121 1.48 -16.43 14.13
CA GLY A 121 1.52 -15.27 15.03
C GLY A 121 2.17 -14.03 14.40
N THR A 122 2.36 -14.05 13.07
CA THR A 122 2.94 -12.95 12.29
C THR A 122 1.85 -12.19 11.54
N GLU A 123 2.17 -11.04 10.95
CA GLU A 123 1.24 -10.22 10.18
C GLU A 123 1.70 -10.13 8.72
N LEU A 124 0.80 -10.42 7.79
CA LEU A 124 1.05 -10.25 6.36
C LEU A 124 0.75 -8.81 5.94
N PHE A 125 1.79 -8.06 5.55
CA PHE A 125 1.65 -6.69 5.06
C PHE A 125 1.21 -6.61 3.60
N SER A 126 1.72 -7.51 2.77
CA SER A 126 1.32 -7.60 1.37
C SER A 126 1.61 -8.97 0.77
N ILE A 127 0.85 -9.28 -0.26
CA ILE A 127 1.12 -10.31 -1.23
C ILE A 127 0.87 -9.71 -2.62
N GLY A 128 1.81 -9.87 -3.54
CA GLY A 128 1.67 -9.26 -4.87
C GLY A 128 2.62 -9.85 -5.90
N ASN A 129 2.21 -9.72 -7.17
CA ASN A 129 3.03 -10.05 -8.34
C ASN A 129 4.02 -8.91 -8.65
N SER A 130 3.76 -7.71 -8.11
CA SER A 130 4.59 -6.51 -8.28
C SER A 130 4.66 -5.66 -7.02
N MET A 131 3.63 -5.73 -6.15
CA MET A 131 3.50 -4.89 -4.97
C MET A 131 4.23 -5.46 -3.76
N GLU A 132 4.99 -4.60 -3.11
CA GLU A 132 5.58 -4.85 -1.80
C GLU A 132 5.26 -3.70 -0.85
N ILE A 133 4.66 -3.99 0.31
CA ILE A 133 4.40 -3.00 1.36
C ILE A 133 5.45 -3.11 2.44
N ILE A 134 6.09 -1.97 2.73
CA ILE A 134 7.04 -1.79 3.82
C ILE A 134 6.52 -0.65 4.69
N LYS A 135 6.35 -0.90 5.98
CA LYS A 135 5.89 0.12 6.93
C LYS A 135 6.50 -0.12 8.30
N ASP A 136 6.66 0.96 9.07
CA ASP A 136 7.15 0.92 10.43
C ASP A 136 6.53 2.04 11.28
N ILE A 137 6.71 1.94 12.60
CA ILE A 137 6.39 3.00 13.55
C ILE A 137 7.47 4.07 13.47
N GLY A 138 7.07 5.34 13.51
CA GLY A 138 8.02 6.46 13.48
C GLY A 138 8.13 7.15 12.11
N PRO A 139 9.10 8.05 11.98
CA PRO A 139 9.34 8.84 10.77
C PRO A 139 9.94 8.00 9.63
N ALA A 140 10.02 8.58 8.43
CA ALA A 140 10.51 7.90 7.23
C ALA A 140 11.95 7.36 7.35
N VAL A 141 12.77 7.91 8.24
CA VAL A 141 14.12 7.43 8.51
C VAL A 141 14.14 5.98 9.02
N GLU A 142 13.09 5.54 9.70
CA GLU A 142 12.97 4.14 10.17
C GLU A 142 12.89 3.14 9.01
N LEU A 143 12.50 3.60 7.81
CA LEU A 143 12.44 2.76 6.63
C LEU A 143 13.81 2.59 5.92
N GLU A 144 14.84 3.35 6.32
CA GLU A 144 16.20 3.24 5.74
C GLU A 144 16.81 1.86 5.97
N ASP A 145 16.55 1.24 7.13
CA ASP A 145 17.03 -0.11 7.47
C ASP A 145 16.52 -1.16 6.46
N TYR A 146 15.36 -0.92 5.84
CA TYR A 146 14.77 -1.81 4.84
C TYR A 146 15.25 -1.53 3.41
N LYS A 147 16.17 -0.56 3.22
CA LYS A 147 16.75 -0.15 1.93
C LYS A 147 15.69 0.24 0.91
N VAL A 148 14.60 0.87 1.36
CA VAL A 148 13.51 1.29 0.48
C VAL A 148 13.97 2.26 -0.61
N ALA A 149 14.97 3.10 -0.32
CA ALA A 149 15.51 4.07 -1.28
C ALA A 149 16.12 3.42 -2.53
N ASP A 150 16.60 2.18 -2.44
CA ASP A 150 17.21 1.44 -3.55
C ASP A 150 16.16 0.73 -4.43
N PHE A 151 14.88 0.74 -4.03
CA PHE A 151 13.83 -0.02 -4.71
C PHE A 151 13.57 0.52 -6.11
N GLN A 152 13.75 -0.36 -7.11
CA GLN A 152 13.43 -0.08 -8.51
C GLN A 152 11.99 -0.44 -8.80
N GLY A 153 11.27 0.44 -9.50
CA GLY A 153 9.88 0.19 -9.81
C GLY A 153 9.25 1.29 -10.66
N SER A 154 8.02 1.08 -11.03
CA SER A 154 7.28 1.98 -11.91
C SER A 154 6.45 3.02 -11.17
N HIS A 155 5.87 2.65 -10.03
CA HIS A 155 4.98 3.52 -9.25
C HIS A 155 4.85 3.04 -7.82
N GLY A 156 4.29 3.91 -6.98
CA GLY A 156 4.04 3.56 -5.58
C GLY A 156 3.39 4.69 -4.80
N LEU A 157 3.04 4.37 -3.57
CA LEU A 157 2.38 5.25 -2.62
C LEU A 157 3.17 5.33 -1.33
N THR A 158 3.09 6.45 -0.63
CA THR A 158 3.63 6.60 0.73
C THR A 158 2.67 7.38 1.62
N HIS A 159 2.78 7.13 2.91
CA HIS A 159 1.97 7.77 3.95
C HIS A 159 2.79 8.03 5.21
N THR A 160 2.62 9.22 5.79
CA THR A 160 3.11 9.55 7.13
C THR A 160 1.91 9.75 8.06
N ARG A 161 1.91 9.01 9.16
CA ARG A 161 0.76 8.91 10.07
C ARG A 161 0.90 9.82 11.27
N LEU A 162 -0.18 10.55 11.59
CA LEU A 162 -0.44 11.11 12.90
C LEU A 162 -1.63 10.36 13.51
N ALA A 163 -1.40 9.61 14.58
CA ALA A 163 -2.45 8.87 15.28
C ALA A 163 -3.32 9.83 16.09
N THR A 164 -4.62 9.88 15.82
CA THR A 164 -5.57 10.76 16.53
C THR A 164 -6.54 9.99 17.42
N GLU A 165 -7.01 8.84 16.97
CA GLU A 165 -8.04 8.03 17.67
C GLU A 165 -7.63 6.57 17.86
N SER A 166 -6.68 6.05 17.05
CA SER A 166 -6.21 4.68 17.11
C SER A 166 -4.84 4.58 17.78
N ARG A 167 -4.49 3.38 18.25
CA ARG A 167 -3.17 3.11 18.83
C ARG A 167 -2.05 3.45 17.85
N VAL A 168 -0.89 3.86 18.37
CA VAL A 168 0.36 3.85 17.62
C VAL A 168 0.79 2.39 17.50
N ASP A 169 0.36 1.77 16.41
CA ASP A 169 0.57 0.37 16.12
C ASP A 169 0.77 0.25 14.60
N ILE A 170 1.70 -0.59 14.20
CA ILE A 170 2.07 -0.77 12.80
C ILE A 170 0.90 -1.29 11.94
N CYS A 171 0.01 -2.11 12.54
CA CYS A 171 -1.19 -2.63 11.88
C CYS A 171 -2.12 -1.53 11.38
N TYR A 172 -2.13 -0.38 12.06
CA TYR A 172 -2.93 0.79 11.69
C TYR A 172 -2.16 1.80 10.84
N SER A 173 -0.91 1.53 10.49
CA SER A 173 -0.13 2.36 9.57
C SER A 173 -0.49 2.02 8.12
N HIS A 174 -0.63 3.08 7.28
CA HIS A 174 -0.81 2.91 5.85
C HIS A 174 0.51 2.53 5.17
N PRO A 175 0.46 1.96 3.97
CA PRO A 175 -0.70 1.63 3.15
C PRO A 175 -1.51 0.45 3.68
N PHE A 176 -2.82 0.43 3.33
CA PHE A 176 -3.67 -0.74 3.52
C PHE A 176 -3.75 -1.55 2.23
N TRP A 177 -3.47 -2.83 2.35
CA TRP A 177 -3.65 -3.81 1.28
C TRP A 177 -5.11 -4.28 1.21
N ALA A 178 -5.64 -4.43 0.01
CA ALA A 178 -6.99 -4.95 -0.23
C ALA A 178 -7.03 -6.48 -0.11
N ARG A 179 -7.03 -7.03 1.09
CA ARG A 179 -7.06 -8.49 1.33
C ARG A 179 -8.29 -9.16 0.74
N PRO A 180 -8.15 -10.33 0.09
CA PRO A 180 -6.92 -11.05 -0.25
C PRO A 180 -6.43 -10.76 -1.68
N PHE A 181 -6.77 -9.60 -2.26
CA PHE A 181 -6.44 -9.26 -3.65
C PHE A 181 -4.99 -8.83 -3.79
N PRO A 182 -4.19 -9.44 -4.69
CA PRO A 182 -2.82 -9.02 -4.90
C PRO A 182 -2.77 -7.60 -5.52
N ASP A 183 -1.66 -6.92 -5.31
CA ASP A 183 -1.30 -5.68 -6.00
C ASP A 183 -2.29 -4.51 -5.88
N ILE A 184 -3.11 -4.44 -4.82
CA ILE A 184 -4.02 -3.31 -4.59
C ILE A 184 -3.74 -2.70 -3.21
N ALA A 185 -3.33 -1.43 -3.17
CA ALA A 185 -3.05 -0.70 -1.94
C ALA A 185 -3.63 0.71 -1.94
N VAL A 186 -3.99 1.19 -0.75
CA VAL A 186 -4.58 2.52 -0.51
C VAL A 186 -3.83 3.27 0.57
N VAL A 187 -3.62 4.57 0.35
CA VAL A 187 -3.28 5.55 1.39
C VAL A 187 -4.38 6.61 1.44
N HIS A 188 -4.80 7.00 2.65
CA HIS A 188 -6.00 7.79 2.86
C HIS A 188 -5.78 8.88 3.92
N ASN A 189 -6.23 10.07 3.62
CA ASN A 189 -6.42 11.16 4.57
C ASN A 189 -7.89 11.49 4.70
N GLY A 190 -8.43 11.40 5.89
CA GLY A 190 -9.84 11.70 6.15
C GLY A 190 -10.50 10.74 7.11
N GLN A 191 -11.83 10.69 7.04
CA GLN A 191 -12.68 9.78 7.81
C GLN A 191 -13.94 9.45 7.03
N LEU A 192 -14.30 8.17 6.97
CA LEU A 192 -15.58 7.71 6.41
C LEU A 192 -16.62 7.55 7.53
N THR A 193 -17.74 8.21 7.38
CA THR A 193 -18.85 8.12 8.34
C THR A 193 -19.65 6.82 8.20
N ASN A 194 -19.67 6.24 7.00
CA ASN A 194 -20.43 5.04 6.68
C ASN A 194 -19.59 3.74 6.60
N HIS A 195 -18.31 3.77 6.99
CA HIS A 195 -17.39 2.62 6.86
C HIS A 195 -17.91 1.34 7.51
N ASN A 196 -18.58 1.43 8.67
CA ASN A 196 -19.15 0.26 9.34
C ASN A 196 -20.28 -0.42 8.55
N LYS A 197 -21.10 0.38 7.83
CA LYS A 197 -22.15 -0.14 6.95
C LYS A 197 -21.56 -0.85 5.75
N LEU A 198 -20.58 -0.23 5.10
CA LEU A 198 -19.87 -0.79 3.95
C LEU A 198 -19.13 -2.07 4.32
N ARG A 199 -18.38 -2.07 5.42
CA ARG A 199 -17.69 -3.25 5.96
C ARG A 199 -18.64 -4.42 6.12
N ARG A 200 -19.78 -4.24 6.80
CA ARG A 200 -20.79 -5.30 6.97
C ARG A 200 -21.37 -5.79 5.64
N SER A 201 -21.49 -4.91 4.66
CA SER A 201 -21.95 -5.30 3.31
C SER A 201 -20.90 -6.17 2.61
N LEU A 202 -19.63 -5.80 2.67
CA LEU A 202 -18.51 -6.54 2.10
C LEU A 202 -18.30 -7.89 2.82
N GLN A 203 -18.41 -7.91 4.15
CA GLN A 203 -18.34 -9.16 4.93
C GLN A 203 -19.43 -10.16 4.56
N ARG A 204 -20.66 -9.72 4.27
CA ARG A 204 -21.73 -10.59 3.77
C ARG A 204 -21.45 -11.17 2.39
N ARG A 205 -20.54 -10.56 1.62
CA ARG A 205 -20.04 -11.08 0.35
C ARG A 205 -18.80 -11.96 0.49
N GLY A 206 -18.36 -12.21 1.75
CA GLY A 206 -17.26 -13.11 2.07
C GLY A 206 -15.91 -12.45 2.25
N TYR A 207 -15.83 -11.10 2.23
CA TYR A 207 -14.56 -10.41 2.46
C TYR A 207 -14.21 -10.34 3.95
N GLU A 208 -12.93 -10.51 4.25
CA GLU A 208 -12.37 -10.43 5.60
C GLU A 208 -11.58 -9.13 5.78
N PHE A 209 -11.50 -8.66 7.01
CA PHE A 209 -10.81 -7.44 7.39
C PHE A 209 -9.88 -7.73 8.56
N SER A 210 -8.67 -7.20 8.52
CA SER A 210 -7.67 -7.36 9.58
C SER A 210 -7.78 -6.28 10.66
N THR A 211 -8.30 -5.11 10.32
CA THR A 211 -8.41 -3.96 11.24
C THR A 211 -9.82 -3.40 11.24
N MET A 212 -10.07 -2.44 12.14
CA MET A 212 -11.30 -1.65 12.15
C MET A 212 -11.14 -0.32 11.38
N ASN A 213 -10.01 -0.12 10.68
CA ASN A 213 -9.73 1.11 9.96
C ASN A 213 -10.66 1.27 8.76
N ASP A 214 -11.10 2.49 8.50
CA ASP A 214 -11.95 2.85 7.36
C ASP A 214 -11.20 2.78 6.03
N SER A 215 -9.89 3.01 6.04
CA SER A 215 -9.05 2.95 4.85
C SER A 215 -8.94 1.53 4.28
N GLU A 216 -8.96 0.49 5.12
CA GLU A 216 -9.05 -0.89 4.67
C GLU A 216 -10.37 -1.16 3.94
N VAL A 217 -11.46 -0.51 4.37
CA VAL A 217 -12.76 -0.61 3.68
C VAL A 217 -12.69 0.00 2.29
N ILE A 218 -11.97 1.12 2.11
CA ILE A 218 -11.74 1.71 0.77
C ILE A 218 -11.02 0.70 -0.12
N ALA A 219 -9.91 0.12 0.36
CA ALA A 219 -9.11 -0.83 -0.42
C ALA A 219 -9.94 -2.02 -0.90
N VAL A 220 -10.67 -2.67 0.02
CA VAL A 220 -11.52 -3.83 -0.30
C VAL A 220 -12.70 -3.44 -1.19
N PHE A 221 -13.30 -2.25 -1.00
CA PHE A 221 -14.38 -1.76 -1.84
C PHE A 221 -13.93 -1.62 -3.31
N ILE A 222 -12.77 -0.99 -3.54
CA ILE A 222 -12.25 -0.83 -4.91
C ILE A 222 -11.89 -2.19 -5.51
N ALA A 223 -11.25 -3.08 -4.74
CA ALA A 223 -10.92 -4.42 -5.21
C ALA A 223 -12.17 -5.21 -5.63
N ASP A 224 -13.26 -5.07 -4.89
CA ASP A 224 -14.54 -5.70 -5.23
C ASP A 224 -15.14 -5.12 -6.53
N GLN A 225 -15.02 -3.81 -6.77
CA GLN A 225 -15.48 -3.21 -8.03
C GLN A 225 -14.66 -3.71 -9.23
N LEU A 226 -13.33 -3.76 -9.08
CA LEU A 226 -12.42 -4.30 -10.11
C LEU A 226 -12.73 -5.77 -10.42
N LEU A 227 -13.00 -6.60 -9.39
CA LEU A 227 -13.40 -8.00 -9.57
C LEU A 227 -14.72 -8.13 -10.32
N ASN A 228 -15.65 -7.18 -10.16
CA ASN A 228 -16.91 -7.12 -10.89
C ASN A 228 -16.76 -6.56 -12.31
N GLY A 229 -15.53 -6.30 -12.77
CA GLY A 229 -15.23 -5.92 -14.14
C GLY A 229 -15.23 -4.41 -14.44
N LEU A 230 -15.32 -3.55 -13.41
CA LEU A 230 -15.15 -2.12 -13.59
C LEU A 230 -13.67 -1.80 -13.80
N THR A 231 -13.39 -0.77 -14.59
CA THR A 231 -12.05 -0.18 -14.67
C THR A 231 -11.68 0.53 -13.35
N LEU A 232 -10.42 0.86 -13.17
CA LEU A 232 -9.99 1.63 -11.98
C LEU A 232 -10.71 2.98 -11.92
N GLU A 233 -10.83 3.69 -13.04
CA GLU A 233 -11.50 4.99 -13.09
C GLU A 233 -12.99 4.89 -12.74
N GLU A 234 -13.70 3.90 -13.30
CA GLU A 234 -15.11 3.64 -12.96
C GLU A 234 -15.27 3.29 -11.47
N SER A 235 -14.37 2.47 -10.93
CA SER A 235 -14.36 2.10 -9.49
C SER A 235 -14.17 3.31 -8.58
N LEU A 236 -13.28 4.24 -8.97
CA LEU A 236 -13.06 5.49 -8.24
C LEU A 236 -14.28 6.40 -8.32
N ASN A 237 -14.91 6.54 -9.50
CA ASN A 237 -16.13 7.32 -9.65
C ASN A 237 -17.28 6.74 -8.82
N GLU A 238 -17.46 5.41 -8.81
CA GLU A 238 -18.44 4.74 -7.96
C GLU A 238 -18.16 5.00 -6.48
N SER A 239 -16.87 5.05 -6.06
CA SER A 239 -16.50 5.34 -4.69
C SER A 239 -16.94 6.72 -4.22
N ILE A 240 -16.94 7.74 -5.09
CA ILE A 240 -17.42 9.10 -4.76
C ILE A 240 -18.92 9.09 -4.40
N GLU A 241 -19.69 8.20 -4.99
CA GLU A 241 -21.12 8.08 -4.72
C GLU A 241 -21.43 7.22 -3.50
N GLN A 242 -20.59 6.21 -3.21
CA GLN A 242 -20.86 5.22 -2.17
C GLN A 242 -20.20 5.55 -0.83
N LEU A 243 -19.04 6.20 -0.84
CA LEU A 243 -18.33 6.59 0.36
C LEU A 243 -18.90 7.91 0.92
N ASP A 244 -19.24 7.93 2.21
CA ASP A 244 -19.69 9.14 2.89
C ASP A 244 -18.66 9.57 3.92
N GLY A 245 -18.31 10.87 3.91
CA GLY A 245 -17.30 11.43 4.79
C GLY A 245 -16.51 12.55 4.15
N THR A 246 -15.35 12.84 4.73
CA THR A 246 -14.36 13.75 4.18
C THR A 246 -13.07 12.98 3.92
N PHE A 247 -12.67 12.88 2.66
CA PHE A 247 -11.53 12.06 2.28
C PHE A 247 -10.78 12.57 1.04
N THR A 248 -9.52 12.29 1.01
CA THR A 248 -8.69 12.17 -0.19
C THR A 248 -7.89 10.90 -0.04
N TYR A 249 -7.96 10.02 -0.99
CA TYR A 249 -7.14 8.81 -1.01
C TYR A 249 -6.43 8.63 -2.35
N LEU A 250 -5.28 7.99 -2.28
CA LEU A 250 -4.55 7.47 -3.43
C LEU A 250 -4.66 5.96 -3.41
N ILE A 251 -4.79 5.39 -4.59
CA ILE A 251 -4.82 3.95 -4.81
C ILE A 251 -3.78 3.56 -5.83
N SER A 252 -3.23 2.38 -5.67
CA SER A 252 -2.36 1.74 -6.65
C SER A 252 -2.80 0.31 -6.91
N THR A 253 -2.62 -0.12 -8.15
CA THR A 253 -2.83 -1.47 -8.66
C THR A 253 -1.58 -1.92 -9.41
N ALA A 254 -1.50 -3.16 -9.87
CA ALA A 254 -0.41 -3.61 -10.74
C ALA A 254 -0.22 -2.72 -11.98
N ASP A 255 -1.32 -2.15 -12.49
CA ASP A 255 -1.35 -1.41 -13.75
C ASP A 255 -1.11 0.10 -13.60
N GLY A 256 -1.14 0.64 -12.39
CA GLY A 256 -0.94 2.08 -12.21
C GLY A 256 -1.50 2.64 -10.91
N ILE A 257 -1.70 3.95 -10.90
CA ILE A 257 -2.18 4.71 -9.74
C ILE A 257 -3.39 5.58 -10.07
N GLY A 258 -4.12 5.98 -9.04
CA GLY A 258 -5.19 6.96 -9.15
C GLY A 258 -5.48 7.65 -7.83
N PHE A 259 -6.34 8.65 -7.87
CA PHE A 259 -6.86 9.30 -6.67
C PHE A 259 -8.35 9.55 -6.77
N ALA A 260 -8.99 9.73 -5.61
CA ALA A 260 -10.32 10.28 -5.51
C ALA A 260 -10.41 11.28 -4.35
N LYS A 261 -11.15 12.36 -4.56
CA LYS A 261 -11.48 13.39 -3.57
C LYS A 261 -12.97 13.45 -3.30
N ASP A 262 -13.34 13.62 -2.05
CA ASP A 262 -14.73 13.80 -1.63
C ASP A 262 -15.38 15.07 -2.21
N ARG A 263 -16.69 15.18 -2.00
CA ARG A 263 -17.51 16.33 -2.47
C ARG A 263 -17.18 17.67 -1.80
N PHE A 264 -16.44 17.66 -0.69
CA PHE A 264 -16.09 18.88 0.06
C PHE A 264 -14.66 19.35 -0.22
N SER A 265 -13.79 18.46 -0.73
CA SER A 265 -12.38 18.72 -1.04
C SER A 265 -11.57 19.29 0.12
N THR A 266 -11.89 18.84 1.36
CA THR A 266 -11.28 19.40 2.59
C THR A 266 -9.87 18.87 2.84
N LYS A 267 -9.50 17.74 2.25
CA LYS A 267 -8.16 17.16 2.39
C LYS A 267 -7.32 17.55 1.18
N PRO A 268 -6.16 18.21 1.40
CA PRO A 268 -5.36 18.74 0.31
C PRO A 268 -4.75 17.61 -0.53
N LEU A 269 -4.63 17.88 -1.82
CA LEU A 269 -3.87 17.09 -2.78
C LEU A 269 -3.40 18.03 -3.89
N ILE A 270 -2.10 17.98 -4.19
CA ILE A 270 -1.48 18.68 -5.30
C ILE A 270 -0.93 17.61 -6.24
N VAL A 271 -1.15 17.79 -7.52
CA VAL A 271 -0.64 16.92 -8.59
C VAL A 271 0.39 17.67 -9.38
N ALA A 272 1.53 17.04 -9.60
CA ALA A 272 2.60 17.46 -10.47
C ALA A 272 2.68 16.51 -11.65
N GLU A 273 2.54 17.01 -12.87
CA GLU A 273 2.53 16.17 -14.06
C GLU A 273 3.39 16.74 -15.17
N ASN A 274 4.22 15.90 -15.77
CA ASN A 274 4.97 16.20 -16.97
C ASN A 274 4.98 15.00 -17.93
N LYS A 275 5.86 15.02 -18.95
CA LYS A 275 5.95 13.95 -19.96
C LYS A 275 6.50 12.63 -19.42
N THR A 276 7.22 12.66 -18.29
CA THR A 276 7.99 11.51 -17.78
C THR A 276 7.39 10.89 -16.53
N PHE A 277 6.70 11.68 -15.71
CA PHE A 277 6.10 11.20 -14.47
C PHE A 277 4.81 11.95 -14.09
N VAL A 278 4.13 11.36 -13.13
CA VAL A 278 3.12 12.00 -12.29
C VAL A 278 3.52 11.82 -10.84
N ALA A 279 3.39 12.88 -10.07
CA ALA A 279 3.55 12.84 -8.63
C ALA A 279 2.39 13.54 -7.93
N MET A 280 2.00 13.05 -6.79
CA MET A 280 0.89 13.57 -6.00
C MET A 280 1.29 13.67 -4.56
N ALA A 281 0.92 14.75 -3.86
CA ALA A 281 1.18 14.88 -2.43
C ALA A 281 0.17 15.78 -1.72
N SER A 282 0.04 15.60 -0.42
CA SER A 282 -0.76 16.47 0.45
C SER A 282 -0.19 17.90 0.55
N GLU A 283 1.09 18.08 0.25
CA GLU A 283 1.79 19.37 0.32
C GLU A 283 2.77 19.53 -0.84
N GLU A 284 2.83 20.73 -1.40
CA GLU A 284 3.72 21.06 -2.50
C GLU A 284 5.21 20.87 -2.16
N VAL A 285 5.61 21.12 -0.92
CA VAL A 285 6.98 20.93 -0.47
C VAL A 285 7.47 19.49 -0.64
N ALA A 286 6.56 18.50 -0.55
CA ALA A 286 6.89 17.10 -0.81
C ALA A 286 7.17 16.85 -2.29
N LEU A 287 6.43 17.50 -3.19
CA LEU A 287 6.71 17.46 -4.64
C LEU A 287 8.05 18.11 -4.96
N ASN A 288 8.30 19.30 -4.40
CA ASN A 288 9.53 20.06 -4.60
C ASN A 288 10.77 19.32 -4.08
N SER A 289 10.63 18.41 -3.10
CA SER A 289 11.76 17.61 -2.59
C SER A 289 12.34 16.62 -3.63
N MET A 290 11.57 16.29 -4.67
CA MET A 290 11.99 15.29 -5.65
C MET A 290 11.92 15.78 -7.11
N ILE A 291 11.30 16.95 -7.38
CA ILE A 291 11.19 17.53 -8.72
C ILE A 291 12.37 18.50 -8.91
N SER A 292 13.15 18.29 -9.97
CA SER A 292 14.22 19.20 -10.41
C SER A 292 13.92 19.90 -11.74
N GLU A 293 12.78 19.56 -12.36
CA GLU A 293 12.37 20.00 -13.68
C GLU A 293 11.14 20.88 -13.60
N GLU A 294 10.98 21.79 -14.57
CA GLU A 294 9.73 22.55 -14.70
C GLU A 294 8.54 21.60 -14.92
N THR A 295 7.56 21.69 -14.05
CA THR A 295 6.43 20.74 -13.99
C THR A 295 5.15 21.51 -13.69
N ASP A 296 4.08 21.19 -14.39
CA ASP A 296 2.77 21.77 -14.13
C ASP A 296 2.22 21.25 -12.81
N LEU A 297 1.81 22.19 -11.95
CA LEU A 297 1.17 21.88 -10.66
C LEU A 297 -0.28 22.31 -10.70
N TYR A 298 -1.17 21.45 -10.17
CA TYR A 298 -2.58 21.81 -9.99
C TYR A 298 -3.19 21.12 -8.77
N GLU A 299 -4.22 21.76 -8.22
CA GLU A 299 -5.05 21.19 -7.16
C GLU A 299 -6.33 20.61 -7.75
N PRO A 300 -6.58 19.29 -7.60
CA PRO A 300 -7.84 18.68 -8.03
C PRO A 300 -9.03 19.26 -7.24
N THR A 301 -10.13 19.51 -7.93
CA THR A 301 -11.37 20.03 -7.34
C THR A 301 -12.14 18.97 -6.57
N ALA A 302 -13.25 19.37 -5.93
CA ALA A 302 -14.19 18.45 -5.31
C ALA A 302 -14.72 17.41 -6.31
N ARG A 303 -14.88 16.16 -5.85
CA ARG A 303 -15.31 15.00 -6.66
C ARG A 303 -14.35 14.62 -7.80
N ALA A 304 -13.13 15.15 -7.79
CA ALA A 304 -12.14 14.78 -8.79
C ALA A 304 -11.69 13.33 -8.63
N VAL A 305 -11.65 12.66 -9.77
CA VAL A 305 -11.07 11.32 -9.98
C VAL A 305 -10.10 11.40 -11.14
N GLN A 306 -8.96 10.77 -11.01
CA GLN A 306 -8.01 10.64 -12.12
C GLN A 306 -7.16 9.39 -11.94
N THR A 307 -6.77 8.77 -13.05
CA THR A 307 -5.95 7.56 -13.09
C THR A 307 -4.83 7.69 -14.11
N TRP A 308 -3.71 7.05 -13.84
CA TRP A 308 -2.58 6.91 -14.76
C TRP A 308 -2.19 5.44 -14.78
N LEU A 309 -2.24 4.85 -15.97
CA LEU A 309 -2.00 3.42 -16.21
C LEU A 309 -0.76 3.24 -17.10
N ARG A 310 -0.12 2.08 -16.94
CA ARG A 310 1.05 1.64 -17.74
C ARG A 310 0.67 1.34 -19.19
#